data_5554601e0c38dcc6740213133fa84d24
#
_entry.id   5554601e0c38dcc6740213133fa84d24
#
_cell.length_a   1.000
_cell.length_b   1.000
_cell.length_c   1.000
_cell.angle_alpha   90.00
_cell.angle_beta   90.00
_cell.angle_gamma   90.00
#
_symmetry.space_group_name_H-M   'P 1'
#
loop_
_entity.id
_entity.type
_entity.pdbx_description
1 polymer ?
#
loop_
_entity_poly.entity_id
_entity_poly.type
_entity_poly.pdbx_seq_one_letter_code
_entity_poly.pdbx_strand_id
1 'polypeptide(L)'
;DHVNKSQSTNDVFPTAMHISIAKETIRKLIPNLKILENSLRKKSIEFKKIVKIGRTHLQDATPLTLGQEFSGYHEQVKKSLDRIKYCLNDILFLAQGGTAVGTGINTNKNFDKKIVKEIGKFCKIKFKTAPNKFSELAAHDAIVNFSGALNTCAVALMKISNDIRFLGSGPRAGYGEL
;
A
#
# COMPACT_ATOMS: atom_id res chain seq x y z
N ASP A 1 -0.85 37.23 -6.16
CA ASP A 1 0.37 36.93 -6.95
C ASP A 1 1.50 36.33 -6.08
N HIS A 2 1.65 36.75 -4.82
CA HIS A 2 2.73 36.23 -3.97
C HIS A 2 2.62 34.73 -3.69
N VAL A 3 1.40 34.19 -3.51
CA VAL A 3 1.15 32.76 -3.24
C VAL A 3 1.54 31.89 -4.45
N ASN A 4 1.41 32.41 -5.66
CA ASN A 4 1.68 31.67 -6.90
C ASN A 4 3.14 31.75 -7.37
N LYS A 5 4.00 32.51 -6.67
CA LYS A 5 5.42 32.58 -7.02
C LYS A 5 6.13 31.26 -6.79
N SER A 6 7.12 30.96 -7.62
CA SER A 6 8.02 29.81 -7.48
C SER A 6 7.31 28.45 -7.61
N GLN A 7 6.17 28.38 -8.28
CA GLN A 7 5.42 27.15 -8.51
C GLN A 7 4.71 27.15 -9.87
N SER A 8 4.27 26.00 -10.28
CA SER A 8 3.46 25.73 -11.47
C SER A 8 2.46 24.62 -11.14
N THR A 9 1.36 24.52 -11.88
CA THR A 9 0.48 23.36 -11.82
C THR A 9 1.26 22.08 -12.11
N ASN A 10 2.28 22.15 -12.95
CA ASN A 10 3.07 20.98 -13.38
C ASN A 10 3.87 20.34 -12.25
N ASP A 11 4.34 21.10 -11.25
CA ASP A 11 5.00 20.55 -10.08
C ASP A 11 4.07 20.40 -8.85
N VAL A 12 3.07 21.27 -8.72
CA VAL A 12 2.14 21.28 -7.58
C VAL A 12 1.18 20.09 -7.64
N PHE A 13 0.60 19.79 -8.80
CA PHE A 13 -0.39 18.73 -8.92
C PHE A 13 0.18 17.33 -8.61
N PRO A 14 1.30 16.88 -9.22
CA PRO A 14 1.92 15.62 -8.84
C PRO A 14 2.36 15.61 -7.38
N THR A 15 2.87 16.72 -6.86
CA THR A 15 3.19 16.82 -5.43
C THR A 15 1.98 16.59 -4.54
N ALA A 16 0.82 17.18 -4.87
CA ALA A 16 -0.42 16.99 -4.13
C ALA A 16 -0.90 15.53 -4.17
N MET A 17 -0.79 14.86 -5.32
CA MET A 17 -1.10 13.42 -5.45
C MET A 17 -0.20 12.57 -4.54
N HIS A 18 1.10 12.78 -4.57
CA HIS A 18 2.07 12.08 -3.72
C HIS A 18 1.78 12.28 -2.23
N ILE A 19 1.52 13.52 -1.81
CA ILE A 19 1.17 13.84 -0.41
C ILE A 19 -0.11 13.12 0.01
N SER A 20 -1.15 13.13 -0.82
CA SER A 20 -2.42 12.47 -0.54
C SER A 20 -2.24 10.97 -0.36
N ILE A 21 -1.57 10.31 -1.30
CA ILE A 21 -1.28 8.87 -1.25
C ILE A 21 -0.46 8.52 0.00
N ALA A 22 0.63 9.24 0.26
CA ALA A 22 1.47 8.98 1.42
C ALA A 22 0.70 9.12 2.74
N LYS A 23 -0.11 10.17 2.86
CA LYS A 23 -0.89 10.46 4.06
C LYS A 23 -1.93 9.38 4.35
N GLU A 24 -2.72 8.98 3.36
CA GLU A 24 -3.74 7.94 3.53
C GLU A 24 -3.11 6.56 3.76
N THR A 25 -2.02 6.26 3.07
CA THR A 25 -1.29 5.00 3.24
C THR A 25 -0.70 4.85 4.63
N ILE A 26 0.03 5.88 5.11
CA ILE A 26 0.71 5.82 6.42
C ILE A 26 -0.29 5.87 7.57
N ARG A 27 -1.33 6.69 7.46
CA ARG A 27 -2.26 6.93 8.57
C ARG A 27 -3.40 5.92 8.66
N LYS A 28 -3.81 5.33 7.54
CA LYS A 28 -4.97 4.43 7.51
C LYS A 28 -4.63 3.04 6.97
N LEU A 29 -4.11 2.94 5.76
CA LEU A 29 -3.96 1.65 5.09
C LEU A 29 -3.00 0.71 5.85
N ILE A 30 -1.79 1.15 6.13
CA ILE A 30 -0.79 0.32 6.82
C ILE A 30 -1.25 -0.10 8.22
N PRO A 31 -1.79 0.80 9.08
CA PRO A 31 -2.31 0.39 10.39
C PRO A 31 -3.43 -0.66 10.30
N ASN A 32 -4.40 -0.47 9.40
CA ASN A 32 -5.52 -1.40 9.26
C ASN A 32 -5.08 -2.76 8.69
N LEU A 33 -4.18 -2.79 7.71
CA LEU A 33 -3.61 -4.04 7.21
C LEU A 33 -2.79 -4.77 8.28
N LYS A 34 -2.10 -4.05 9.17
CA LYS A 34 -1.41 -4.66 10.33
C LYS A 34 -2.37 -5.29 11.33
N ILE A 35 -3.54 -4.68 11.56
CA ILE A 35 -4.58 -5.25 12.40
C ILE A 35 -5.06 -6.58 11.81
N LEU A 36 -5.36 -6.60 10.51
CA LEU A 36 -5.78 -7.81 9.80
C LEU A 36 -4.67 -8.89 9.82
N GLU A 37 -3.45 -8.52 9.49
CA GLU A 37 -2.28 -9.40 9.52
C GLU A 37 -2.12 -10.07 10.88
N ASN A 38 -2.19 -9.29 11.97
CA ASN A 38 -2.11 -9.82 13.33
C ASN A 38 -3.30 -10.72 13.68
N SER A 39 -4.50 -10.43 13.21
CA SER A 39 -5.69 -11.26 13.45
C SER A 39 -5.55 -12.62 12.77
N LEU A 40 -5.10 -12.65 11.52
CA LEU A 40 -4.84 -13.90 10.80
C LEU A 40 -3.71 -14.72 11.46
N ARG A 41 -2.65 -14.05 11.92
CA ARG A 41 -1.57 -14.70 12.67
C ARG A 41 -2.07 -15.34 13.97
N LYS A 42 -2.92 -14.65 14.73
CA LYS A 42 -3.52 -15.21 15.95
C LYS A 42 -4.36 -16.44 15.64
N LYS A 43 -5.17 -16.38 14.58
CA LYS A 43 -6.01 -17.52 14.16
C LYS A 43 -5.17 -18.69 13.65
N SER A 44 -4.06 -18.47 12.96
CA SER A 44 -3.16 -19.54 12.55
C SER A 44 -2.57 -20.30 13.75
N ILE A 45 -2.31 -19.61 14.86
CA ILE A 45 -1.81 -20.22 16.11
C ILE A 45 -2.94 -20.96 16.84
N GLU A 46 -4.11 -20.33 16.98
CA GLU A 46 -5.30 -20.87 17.62
C GLU A 46 -5.74 -22.20 16.97
N PHE A 47 -5.76 -22.24 15.65
CA PHE A 47 -6.22 -23.38 14.87
C PHE A 47 -5.14 -24.43 14.56
N LYS A 48 -3.95 -24.31 15.16
CA LYS A 48 -2.79 -25.16 14.86
C LYS A 48 -3.05 -26.67 15.02
N LYS A 49 -3.97 -27.05 15.90
CA LYS A 49 -4.28 -28.47 16.20
C LYS A 49 -5.55 -28.97 15.50
N ILE A 50 -6.27 -28.13 14.78
CA ILE A 50 -7.51 -28.51 14.09
C ILE A 50 -7.14 -29.15 12.77
N VAL A 51 -7.27 -30.48 12.68
CA VAL A 51 -7.02 -31.23 11.44
C VAL A 51 -8.23 -31.14 10.53
N LYS A 52 -8.00 -30.87 9.27
CA LYS A 52 -9.02 -30.82 8.21
C LYS A 52 -8.51 -31.46 6.93
N ILE A 53 -9.43 -31.73 6.00
CA ILE A 53 -9.05 -32.16 4.66
C ILE A 53 -8.49 -30.98 3.86
N GLY A 54 -7.39 -31.18 3.16
CA GLY A 54 -6.92 -30.28 2.12
C GLY A 54 -7.68 -30.51 0.82
N ARG A 55 -7.76 -29.48 -0.02
CA ARG A 55 -8.40 -29.57 -1.33
C ARG A 55 -7.48 -29.08 -2.44
N THR A 56 -7.49 -29.79 -3.55
CA THR A 56 -6.90 -29.36 -4.81
C THR A 56 -7.96 -29.47 -5.91
N HIS A 57 -8.15 -28.43 -6.71
CA HIS A 57 -9.21 -28.37 -7.73
C HIS A 57 -10.61 -28.68 -7.14
N LEU A 58 -10.87 -28.21 -5.92
CA LEU A 58 -12.10 -28.48 -5.14
C LEU A 58 -12.35 -29.95 -4.79
N GLN A 59 -11.41 -30.85 -5.04
CA GLN A 59 -11.46 -32.25 -4.67
C GLN A 59 -10.68 -32.51 -3.38
N ASP A 60 -11.11 -33.51 -2.63
CA ASP A 60 -10.42 -33.95 -1.42
C ASP A 60 -8.98 -34.39 -1.74
N ALA A 61 -8.04 -33.91 -0.93
CA ALA A 61 -6.62 -34.20 -1.06
C ALA A 61 -6.03 -34.69 0.27
N THR A 62 -4.80 -34.32 0.60
CA THR A 62 -4.14 -34.72 1.83
C THR A 62 -4.57 -33.85 3.03
N PRO A 63 -4.58 -34.40 4.26
CA PRO A 63 -4.89 -33.63 5.45
C PRO A 63 -3.86 -32.51 5.71
N LEU A 64 -4.34 -31.43 6.28
CA LEU A 64 -3.52 -30.35 6.86
C LEU A 64 -4.24 -29.82 8.10
N THR A 65 -3.63 -28.86 8.79
CA THR A 65 -4.34 -28.16 9.87
C THR A 65 -4.96 -26.85 9.36
N LEU A 66 -6.09 -26.48 9.95
CA LEU A 66 -6.71 -25.16 9.68
C LEU A 66 -5.73 -24.01 9.98
N GLY A 67 -4.87 -24.19 11.01
CA GLY A 67 -3.81 -23.25 11.33
C GLY A 67 -2.77 -23.10 10.21
N GLN A 68 -2.45 -24.17 9.48
CA GLN A 68 -1.56 -24.09 8.30
C GLN A 68 -2.22 -23.30 7.17
N GLU A 69 -3.50 -23.47 6.93
CA GLU A 69 -4.26 -22.70 5.93
C GLU A 69 -4.28 -21.20 6.30
N PHE A 70 -4.62 -20.85 7.52
CA PHE A 70 -4.59 -19.47 8.02
C PHE A 70 -3.17 -18.86 8.03
N SER A 71 -2.12 -19.68 8.18
CA SER A 71 -0.74 -19.19 8.04
C SER A 71 -0.43 -18.71 6.63
N GLY A 72 -1.01 -19.33 5.61
CA GLY A 72 -0.94 -18.90 4.23
C GLY A 72 -1.61 -17.52 4.03
N TYR A 73 -2.80 -17.32 4.60
CA TYR A 73 -3.49 -16.02 4.57
C TYR A 73 -2.69 -14.92 5.27
N HIS A 74 -2.14 -15.21 6.44
CA HIS A 74 -1.25 -14.31 7.15
C HIS A 74 -0.06 -13.88 6.28
N GLU A 75 0.63 -14.83 5.66
CA GLU A 75 1.81 -14.55 4.83
C GLU A 75 1.45 -13.71 3.59
N GLN A 76 0.29 -13.93 2.97
CA GLN A 76 -0.18 -13.13 1.83
C GLN A 76 -0.40 -11.67 2.22
N VAL A 77 -1.03 -11.39 3.37
CA VAL A 77 -1.23 -10.02 3.86
C VAL A 77 0.08 -9.37 4.27
N LYS A 78 0.97 -10.10 4.95
CA LYS A 78 2.31 -9.64 5.32
C LYS A 78 3.12 -9.20 4.09
N LYS A 79 3.19 -10.05 3.06
CA LYS A 79 3.86 -9.71 1.80
C LYS A 79 3.24 -8.53 1.07
N SER A 80 1.92 -8.37 1.15
CA SER A 80 1.23 -7.20 0.59
C SER A 80 1.62 -5.92 1.32
N LEU A 81 1.70 -5.96 2.65
CA LEU A 81 2.22 -4.84 3.46
C LEU A 81 3.66 -4.46 3.06
N ASP A 82 4.52 -5.45 2.84
CA ASP A 82 5.92 -5.19 2.49
C ASP A 82 6.04 -4.57 1.08
N ARG A 83 5.24 -5.04 0.10
CA ARG A 83 5.16 -4.42 -1.24
C ARG A 83 4.68 -2.97 -1.17
N ILE A 84 3.60 -2.70 -0.42
CA ILE A 84 3.06 -1.35 -0.24
C ILE A 84 4.11 -0.43 0.38
N LYS A 85 4.80 -0.87 1.44
CA LYS A 85 5.87 -0.09 2.07
C LYS A 85 7.05 0.16 1.13
N TYR A 86 7.42 -0.82 0.31
CA TYR A 86 8.47 -0.67 -0.67
C TYR A 86 8.11 0.41 -1.70
N CYS A 87 6.95 0.32 -2.33
CA CYS A 87 6.49 1.30 -3.31
C CYS A 87 6.24 2.69 -2.70
N LEU A 88 5.90 2.76 -1.41
CA LEU A 88 5.73 4.04 -0.72
C LEU A 88 7.01 4.88 -0.69
N ASN A 89 8.20 4.27 -0.76
CA ASN A 89 9.46 5.01 -0.77
C ASN A 89 9.56 5.98 -1.94
N ASP A 90 9.07 5.59 -3.12
CA ASP A 90 9.08 6.43 -4.32
C ASP A 90 8.02 7.55 -4.22
N ILE A 91 6.87 7.25 -3.62
CA ILE A 91 5.82 8.25 -3.35
C ILE A 91 6.31 9.37 -2.43
N LEU A 92 7.32 9.12 -1.60
CA LEU A 92 7.87 10.15 -0.70
C LEU A 92 8.76 11.18 -1.39
N PHE A 93 9.10 11.01 -2.67
CA PHE A 93 9.78 12.00 -3.46
C PHE A 93 8.78 12.97 -4.10
N LEU A 94 9.06 14.27 -3.97
CA LEU A 94 8.15 15.33 -4.44
C LEU A 94 8.76 16.11 -5.60
N ALA A 95 7.93 16.37 -6.63
CA ALA A 95 8.26 17.19 -7.78
C ALA A 95 8.40 18.67 -7.43
N GLN A 96 7.82 19.12 -6.30
CA GLN A 96 7.77 20.52 -5.89
C GLN A 96 9.13 21.21 -5.98
N GLY A 97 9.15 22.39 -6.58
CA GLY A 97 10.34 23.17 -6.84
C GLY A 97 10.92 22.98 -8.25
N GLY A 98 10.35 22.06 -9.06
CA GLY A 98 10.67 21.96 -10.48
C GLY A 98 10.06 23.05 -11.33
N THR A 99 9.00 23.69 -10.83
CA THR A 99 8.20 24.70 -11.52
C THR A 99 7.59 24.21 -12.83
N ALA A 100 7.68 24.95 -13.92
CA ALA A 100 6.97 24.63 -15.15
C ALA A 100 7.48 23.36 -15.85
N VAL A 101 8.80 23.17 -15.92
CA VAL A 101 9.44 22.12 -16.74
C VAL A 101 10.54 21.33 -16.03
N GLY A 102 10.75 21.57 -14.74
CA GLY A 102 11.77 20.85 -13.96
C GLY A 102 13.05 21.64 -13.68
N THR A 103 13.23 22.81 -14.28
CA THR A 103 14.43 23.64 -14.12
C THR A 103 14.44 24.48 -12.85
N GLY A 104 13.28 24.62 -12.18
CA GLY A 104 13.15 25.51 -11.03
C GLY A 104 13.18 26.99 -11.36
N ILE A 105 12.78 27.35 -12.57
CA ILE A 105 12.75 28.79 -13.02
C ILE A 105 11.92 29.62 -12.04
N ASN A 106 12.36 30.84 -11.79
CA ASN A 106 11.74 31.80 -10.84
C ASN A 106 11.74 31.32 -9.38
N THR A 107 12.63 30.40 -9.00
CA THR A 107 12.81 29.99 -7.60
C THR A 107 14.11 30.55 -7.01
N ASN A 108 14.13 30.71 -5.70
CA ASN A 108 15.34 30.99 -4.95
C ASN A 108 16.20 29.71 -4.80
N LYS A 109 17.49 29.89 -4.58
CA LYS A 109 18.43 28.77 -4.34
C LYS A 109 17.93 27.85 -3.23
N ASN A 110 17.92 26.55 -3.48
CA ASN A 110 17.43 25.49 -2.59
C ASN A 110 15.94 25.60 -2.21
N PHE A 111 15.12 26.26 -3.01
CA PHE A 111 13.68 26.37 -2.77
C PHE A 111 13.04 24.97 -2.67
N ASP A 112 13.38 24.05 -3.57
CA ASP A 112 12.88 22.67 -3.58
C ASP A 112 13.11 21.94 -2.25
N LYS A 113 14.30 22.04 -1.68
CA LYS A 113 14.63 21.44 -0.38
C LYS A 113 13.89 22.09 0.77
N LYS A 114 13.76 23.41 0.73
CA LYS A 114 13.07 24.17 1.78
C LYS A 114 11.58 23.89 1.79
N ILE A 115 10.92 23.96 0.64
CA ILE A 115 9.47 23.72 0.54
C ILE A 115 9.09 22.30 0.90
N VAL A 116 9.84 21.30 0.46
CA VAL A 116 9.60 19.90 0.83
C VAL A 116 9.77 19.67 2.33
N LYS A 117 10.74 20.34 2.96
CA LYS A 117 10.90 20.30 4.43
C LYS A 117 9.69 20.89 5.15
N GLU A 118 9.16 22.02 4.71
CA GLU A 118 7.96 22.66 5.31
C GLU A 118 6.70 21.79 5.09
N ILE A 119 6.50 21.24 3.90
CA ILE A 119 5.45 20.27 3.62
C ILE A 119 5.56 19.05 4.58
N GLY A 120 6.79 18.56 4.76
CA GLY A 120 7.06 17.45 5.68
C GLY A 120 6.67 17.75 7.12
N LYS A 121 6.98 18.95 7.62
CA LYS A 121 6.57 19.40 8.95
C LYS A 121 5.04 19.49 9.08
N PHE A 122 4.39 20.12 8.11
CA PHE A 122 2.93 20.27 8.09
C PHE A 122 2.21 18.91 8.05
N CYS A 123 2.66 18.00 7.21
CA CYS A 123 2.07 16.67 7.07
C CYS A 123 2.50 15.69 8.16
N LYS A 124 3.55 15.99 8.94
CA LYS A 124 4.22 15.04 9.85
C LYS A 124 4.69 13.77 9.14
N ILE A 125 5.18 13.93 7.91
CA ILE A 125 5.71 12.86 7.06
C ILE A 125 7.05 13.33 6.48
N LYS A 126 8.05 12.47 6.51
CA LYS A 126 9.40 12.81 6.01
C LYS A 126 9.43 12.66 4.48
N PHE A 127 9.03 13.70 3.77
CA PHE A 127 9.20 13.78 2.32
C PHE A 127 10.64 14.15 1.94
N LYS A 128 10.98 13.88 0.69
CA LYS A 128 12.27 14.20 0.07
C LYS A 128 12.02 14.98 -1.23
N THR A 129 12.94 15.88 -1.56
CA THR A 129 12.92 16.49 -2.90
C THR A 129 13.38 15.46 -3.91
N ALA A 130 12.67 15.33 -5.02
CA ALA A 130 13.03 14.38 -6.07
C ALA A 130 14.43 14.71 -6.63
N PRO A 131 15.27 13.70 -6.84
CA PRO A 131 16.63 13.91 -7.34
C PRO A 131 16.65 14.41 -8.78
N ASN A 132 15.62 14.06 -9.55
CA ASN A 132 15.41 14.52 -10.92
C ASN A 132 13.99 15.07 -11.07
N LYS A 133 13.87 16.40 -11.21
CA LYS A 133 12.57 17.07 -11.35
C LYS A 133 11.93 16.82 -12.72
N PHE A 134 12.73 16.53 -13.73
CA PHE A 134 12.21 16.30 -15.08
C PHE A 134 11.41 15.01 -15.15
N SER A 135 11.89 13.92 -14.57
CA SER A 135 11.16 12.66 -14.52
C SER A 135 9.86 12.78 -13.71
N GLU A 136 9.92 13.44 -12.56
CA GLU A 136 8.77 13.55 -11.66
C GLU A 136 7.65 14.49 -12.19
N LEU A 137 7.99 15.37 -13.12
CA LEU A 137 7.00 16.20 -13.82
C LEU A 137 6.45 15.50 -15.07
N ALA A 138 7.27 14.69 -15.74
CA ALA A 138 6.92 14.07 -17.02
C ALA A 138 5.99 12.88 -16.90
N ALA A 139 6.05 12.11 -15.80
CA ALA A 139 5.32 10.86 -15.64
C ALA A 139 4.94 10.60 -14.18
N HIS A 140 4.04 9.62 -13.98
CA HIS A 140 3.52 9.23 -12.67
C HIS A 140 3.89 7.78 -12.32
N ASP A 141 5.09 7.36 -12.67
CA ASP A 141 5.56 5.97 -12.56
C ASP A 141 5.46 5.43 -11.13
N ALA A 142 5.83 6.24 -10.13
CA ALA A 142 5.71 5.90 -8.73
C ALA A 142 4.25 5.60 -8.32
N ILE A 143 3.28 6.38 -8.84
CA ILE A 143 1.86 6.20 -8.56
C ILE A 143 1.32 4.94 -9.25
N VAL A 144 1.74 4.68 -10.49
CA VAL A 144 1.36 3.46 -11.24
C VAL A 144 1.88 2.22 -10.53
N ASN A 145 3.15 2.21 -10.11
CA ASN A 145 3.76 1.13 -9.35
C ASN A 145 3.04 0.90 -8.01
N PHE A 146 2.74 1.99 -7.29
CA PHE A 146 1.98 1.92 -6.04
C PHE A 146 0.57 1.35 -6.25
N SER A 147 -0.13 1.76 -7.31
CA SER A 147 -1.44 1.21 -7.69
C SER A 147 -1.37 -0.29 -7.97
N GLY A 148 -0.30 -0.76 -8.63
CA GLY A 148 -0.03 -2.19 -8.84
C GLY A 148 0.11 -2.98 -7.53
N ALA A 149 0.80 -2.40 -6.54
CA ALA A 149 0.92 -3.00 -5.21
C ALA A 149 -0.42 -3.06 -4.47
N LEU A 150 -1.27 -2.02 -4.59
CA LEU A 150 -2.62 -2.02 -4.05
C LEU A 150 -3.50 -3.09 -4.73
N ASN A 151 -3.43 -3.21 -6.05
CA ASN A 151 -4.18 -4.23 -6.79
C ASN A 151 -3.77 -5.65 -6.36
N THR A 152 -2.47 -5.90 -6.20
CA THR A 152 -1.96 -7.19 -5.68
C THR A 152 -2.53 -7.49 -4.28
N CYS A 153 -2.59 -6.48 -3.41
CA CYS A 153 -3.19 -6.62 -2.08
C CYS A 153 -4.69 -6.93 -2.18
N ALA A 154 -5.43 -6.22 -3.02
CA ALA A 154 -6.85 -6.43 -3.21
C ALA A 154 -7.17 -7.85 -3.72
N VAL A 155 -6.41 -8.37 -4.67
CA VAL A 155 -6.54 -9.76 -5.17
C VAL A 155 -6.28 -10.77 -4.05
N ALA A 156 -5.25 -10.57 -3.22
CA ALA A 156 -4.98 -11.43 -2.08
C ALA A 156 -6.14 -11.42 -1.07
N LEU A 157 -6.67 -10.24 -0.73
CA LEU A 157 -7.81 -10.11 0.17
C LEU A 157 -9.09 -10.74 -0.39
N MET A 158 -9.33 -10.60 -1.68
CA MET A 158 -10.47 -11.23 -2.37
C MET A 158 -10.36 -12.77 -2.28
N LYS A 159 -9.18 -13.33 -2.53
CA LYS A 159 -8.92 -14.77 -2.40
C LYS A 159 -9.18 -15.25 -0.97
N ILE A 160 -8.61 -14.59 0.03
CA ILE A 160 -8.78 -14.94 1.45
C ILE A 160 -10.27 -14.88 1.85
N SER A 161 -10.97 -13.83 1.44
CA SER A 161 -12.41 -13.67 1.75
C SER A 161 -13.27 -14.75 1.10
N ASN A 162 -12.96 -15.14 -0.13
CA ASN A 162 -13.66 -16.23 -0.82
C ASN A 162 -13.41 -17.57 -0.16
N ASP A 163 -12.18 -17.87 0.25
CA ASP A 163 -11.85 -19.10 0.96
C ASP A 163 -12.60 -19.18 2.29
N ILE A 164 -12.53 -18.14 3.12
CA ILE A 164 -13.22 -18.08 4.41
C ILE A 164 -14.74 -18.24 4.22
N ARG A 165 -15.32 -17.56 3.24
CA ARG A 165 -16.73 -17.70 2.91
C ARG A 165 -17.11 -19.12 2.49
N PHE A 166 -16.23 -19.78 1.72
CA PHE A 166 -16.42 -21.15 1.25
C PHE A 166 -16.34 -22.14 2.43
N LEU A 167 -15.30 -22.03 3.26
CA LEU A 167 -15.13 -22.89 4.45
C LEU A 167 -16.27 -22.71 5.46
N GLY A 168 -16.75 -21.48 5.65
CA GLY A 168 -17.87 -21.16 6.54
C GLY A 168 -19.25 -21.39 5.91
N SER A 169 -19.36 -22.02 4.75
CA SER A 169 -20.63 -22.28 4.10
C SER A 169 -21.49 -23.29 4.86
N GLY A 170 -22.76 -23.08 4.92
CA GLY A 170 -23.67 -23.96 5.65
C GLY A 170 -24.95 -23.24 6.06
N PRO A 171 -25.73 -23.76 7.00
CA PRO A 171 -25.48 -24.91 7.90
C PRO A 171 -25.87 -26.30 7.37
N ARG A 172 -26.62 -26.41 6.25
CA ARG A 172 -27.14 -27.73 5.83
C ARG A 172 -26.34 -28.38 4.71
N ALA A 173 -26.13 -27.66 3.61
CA ALA A 173 -25.46 -28.17 2.40
C ALA A 173 -24.08 -27.56 2.18
N GLY A 174 -23.54 -26.87 3.19
CA GLY A 174 -22.21 -26.28 3.13
C GLY A 174 -21.17 -27.10 3.90
N TYR A 175 -19.91 -26.65 3.82
CA TYR A 175 -18.79 -27.39 4.44
C TYR A 175 -18.73 -27.24 5.96
N GLY A 176 -19.11 -26.08 6.51
CA GLY A 176 -19.15 -25.88 7.96
C GLY A 176 -17.81 -26.11 8.67
N GLU A 177 -16.69 -25.76 8.03
CA GLU A 177 -15.35 -25.94 8.58
C GLU A 177 -14.87 -24.74 9.43
N LEU A 178 -15.67 -23.65 9.46
CA LEU A 178 -15.46 -22.45 10.28
C LEU A 178 -16.72 -22.10 11.04
#